data_bd902b7195643d198d612631f1c586da
#
_entry.id   bd902b7195643d198d612631f1c586da
#
_cell.length_a   1.000
_cell.length_b   1.000
_cell.length_c   1.000
_cell.angle_alpha   90.00
_cell.angle_beta   90.00
_cell.angle_gamma   90.00
#
_symmetry.space_group_name_H-M   'P 1'
#
loop_
_entity.id
_entity.type
_entity.pdbx_description
1 polymer ?
#
loop_
_entity_poly.entity_id
_entity_poly.type
_entity_poly.pdbx_seq_one_letter_code
_entity_poly.pdbx_strand_id
1 'polypeptide(L)'
;MREGNLEAPTRHPLDWQNPEFHDEGSALKEMERVFDICHGCRRCVSLCQSFPTLFDLVDATDDGEVHGVKKEAYWKVVDQCYLCDLCYMTKCPYTPPHAWNLDFPHLMLRAKAIKHQKGEVSAKEKFLASTDTHGSFAGIPIVVQAVNAINKTKTARKVMDSALGVHPDAWMPTLAAQRFRWGRAMSNTAFPAVNGQRTPGKVAIFSTCYVNYNEPGIGEDLIKLLDHNEIPYVIVDKESCCGMPKLELGDLQSVARSKEANIPVLARYAQEGYAIVSAVPSCTLMFKQEIPLMFPDCADTQAVKKAMFDPFEYFVARHKDGLLKTDFKAALGKVSYHIPCHGRVQNIGKKTEEMFKLIGQTVEVKLNTVERCSGHAGTYGVKTAYHPVAMKIGKPVFKAMAKDEPDFISSDCALAGHHIAQGMAQAGTPAKALQHPLSLVRRAYGL
;
A
#
# COMPACT_ATOMS: atom_id res chain seq x y z
N MET A 1 -33.40 -15.25 1.02
CA MET A 1 -31.92 -15.10 0.90
C MET A 1 -31.46 -14.24 2.07
N ARG A 2 -30.36 -14.56 2.73
CA ARG A 2 -29.77 -13.65 3.72
C ARG A 2 -29.21 -12.41 2.99
N GLU A 3 -29.66 -11.23 3.39
CA GLU A 3 -29.13 -9.97 2.86
C GLU A 3 -27.75 -9.66 3.48
N GLY A 4 -26.71 -10.27 2.91
CA GLY A 4 -25.34 -10.05 3.35
C GLY A 4 -24.85 -11.03 4.40
N ASN A 5 -23.59 -10.84 4.81
CA ASN A 5 -22.82 -11.74 5.65
C ASN A 5 -21.92 -10.91 6.56
N LEU A 6 -21.75 -11.34 7.81
CA LEU A 6 -20.87 -10.74 8.82
C LEU A 6 -19.57 -11.54 9.04
N GLU A 7 -19.38 -12.63 8.32
CA GLU A 7 -18.17 -13.44 8.39
C GLU A 7 -16.98 -12.70 7.78
N ALA A 8 -15.76 -13.04 8.22
CA ALA A 8 -14.56 -12.49 7.63
C ALA A 8 -14.50 -12.88 6.13
N PRO A 9 -14.20 -11.92 5.23
CA PRO A 9 -14.07 -12.24 3.82
C PRO A 9 -13.00 -13.31 3.57
N THR A 10 -13.34 -14.29 2.74
CA THR A 10 -12.39 -15.29 2.22
C THR A 10 -12.16 -15.03 0.74
N ARG A 11 -10.90 -15.07 0.28
CA ARG A 11 -10.57 -14.74 -1.09
C ARG A 11 -10.18 -15.99 -1.87
N HIS A 12 -10.74 -16.14 -3.06
CA HIS A 12 -10.39 -17.24 -3.95
C HIS A 12 -9.06 -16.97 -4.66
N PRO A 13 -8.29 -18.03 -4.98
CA PRO A 13 -7.13 -17.89 -5.84
C PRO A 13 -7.46 -17.24 -7.18
N LEU A 14 -6.49 -16.52 -7.74
CA LEU A 14 -6.58 -15.94 -9.09
C LEU A 14 -6.09 -16.96 -10.11
N ASP A 15 -6.99 -17.47 -10.93
CA ASP A 15 -6.65 -18.37 -12.05
C ASP A 15 -6.15 -17.56 -13.26
N TRP A 16 -5.17 -16.69 -13.02
CA TRP A 16 -4.68 -15.70 -13.98
C TRP A 16 -3.96 -16.31 -15.20
N GLN A 17 -3.56 -17.57 -15.15
CA GLN A 17 -2.93 -18.28 -16.26
C GLN A 17 -3.95 -18.96 -17.17
N ASN A 18 -5.21 -19.08 -16.73
CA ASN A 18 -6.28 -19.64 -17.52
C ASN A 18 -6.63 -18.70 -18.69
N PRO A 19 -6.71 -19.18 -19.94
CA PRO A 19 -7.15 -18.36 -21.07
C PRO A 19 -8.50 -17.66 -20.85
N GLU A 20 -9.44 -18.29 -20.14
CA GLU A 20 -10.74 -17.70 -19.83
C GLU A 20 -10.62 -16.45 -18.95
N PHE A 21 -9.61 -16.37 -18.09
CA PHE A 21 -9.33 -15.17 -17.29
C PHE A 21 -9.12 -13.94 -18.17
N HIS A 22 -8.56 -14.13 -19.36
CA HIS A 22 -8.27 -13.08 -20.33
C HIS A 22 -9.35 -12.93 -21.41
N ASP A 23 -10.46 -13.71 -21.34
CA ASP A 23 -11.59 -13.53 -22.23
C ASP A 23 -12.42 -12.31 -21.86
N GLU A 24 -12.47 -11.34 -22.78
CA GLU A 24 -13.16 -10.07 -22.56
C GLU A 24 -14.67 -10.25 -22.46
N GLY A 25 -15.25 -11.14 -23.27
CA GLY A 25 -16.69 -11.39 -23.26
C GLY A 25 -17.14 -11.95 -21.91
N SER A 26 -16.40 -12.94 -21.39
CA SER A 26 -16.62 -13.49 -20.05
C SER A 26 -16.44 -12.43 -18.95
N ALA A 27 -15.42 -11.58 -19.06
CA ALA A 27 -15.18 -10.52 -18.09
C ALA A 27 -16.29 -9.45 -18.11
N LEU A 28 -16.77 -9.04 -19.30
CA LEU A 28 -17.88 -8.09 -19.43
C LEU A 28 -19.19 -8.64 -18.86
N LYS A 29 -19.46 -9.93 -19.07
CA LYS A 29 -20.63 -10.59 -18.49
C LYS A 29 -20.57 -10.61 -16.96
N GLU A 30 -19.41 -10.93 -16.40
CA GLU A 30 -19.22 -10.91 -14.95
C GLU A 30 -19.26 -9.47 -14.39
N MET A 31 -18.70 -8.48 -15.09
CA MET A 31 -18.84 -7.06 -14.72
C MET A 31 -20.31 -6.65 -14.69
N GLU A 32 -21.13 -7.04 -15.68
CA GLU A 32 -22.56 -6.73 -15.68
C GLU A 32 -23.26 -7.28 -14.45
N ARG A 33 -23.05 -8.58 -14.13
CA ARG A 33 -23.59 -9.22 -12.93
C ARG A 33 -23.19 -8.52 -11.64
N VAL A 34 -21.91 -8.20 -11.50
CA VAL A 34 -21.37 -7.55 -10.30
C VAL A 34 -21.81 -6.09 -10.20
N PHE A 35 -21.87 -5.36 -11.31
CA PHE A 35 -22.31 -3.97 -11.36
C PHE A 35 -23.79 -3.84 -11.01
N ASP A 36 -24.62 -4.79 -11.43
CA ASP A 36 -26.05 -4.85 -11.06
C ASP A 36 -26.22 -4.98 -9.54
N ILE A 37 -25.50 -5.91 -8.90
CA ILE A 37 -25.53 -6.06 -7.44
C ILE A 37 -24.97 -4.79 -6.76
N CYS A 38 -23.89 -4.20 -7.27
CA CYS A 38 -23.30 -2.98 -6.70
C CYS A 38 -24.24 -1.77 -6.84
N HIS A 39 -24.94 -1.65 -7.97
CA HIS A 39 -25.95 -0.62 -8.21
C HIS A 39 -27.12 -0.74 -7.24
N GLY A 40 -27.69 -1.93 -7.09
CA GLY A 40 -28.75 -2.16 -6.12
C GLY A 40 -28.35 -1.90 -4.66
N CYS A 41 -27.08 -2.12 -4.30
CA CYS A 41 -26.57 -1.96 -2.94
C CYS A 41 -26.07 -0.54 -2.61
N ARG A 42 -25.34 0.12 -3.49
CA ARG A 42 -24.74 1.48 -3.40
C ARG A 42 -23.91 1.80 -2.14
N ARG A 43 -23.58 0.83 -1.28
CA ARG A 43 -22.84 1.06 -0.01
C ARG A 43 -21.45 1.67 -0.20
N CYS A 44 -20.82 1.41 -1.34
CA CYS A 44 -19.42 1.82 -1.62
C CYS A 44 -19.29 3.19 -2.26
N VAL A 45 -20.38 3.95 -2.45
CA VAL A 45 -20.40 5.27 -3.12
C VAL A 45 -19.34 6.25 -2.60
N SER A 46 -19.00 6.18 -1.31
CA SER A 46 -18.07 7.10 -0.66
C SER A 46 -16.63 6.58 -0.55
N LEU A 47 -16.31 5.39 -1.10
CA LEU A 47 -14.98 4.79 -0.97
C LEU A 47 -13.98 5.32 -2.01
N CYS A 48 -14.39 5.33 -3.28
CA CYS A 48 -13.54 5.72 -4.40
C CYS A 48 -14.40 6.21 -5.57
N GLN A 49 -13.79 6.58 -6.68
CA GLN A 49 -14.51 7.10 -7.85
C GLN A 49 -15.14 6.02 -8.73
N SER A 50 -14.73 4.75 -8.65
CA SER A 50 -15.32 3.67 -9.45
C SER A 50 -16.83 3.56 -9.24
N PHE A 51 -17.29 3.61 -7.99
CA PHE A 51 -18.71 3.45 -7.68
C PHE A 51 -19.58 4.64 -8.11
N PRO A 52 -19.22 5.91 -7.81
CA PRO A 52 -19.93 7.04 -8.42
C PRO A 52 -19.97 6.97 -9.94
N THR A 53 -18.84 6.63 -10.59
CA THR A 53 -18.81 6.47 -12.05
C THR A 53 -19.79 5.40 -12.54
N LEU A 54 -19.85 4.24 -11.85
CA LEU A 54 -20.82 3.19 -12.16
C LEU A 54 -22.26 3.70 -12.00
N PHE A 55 -22.56 4.33 -10.86
CA PHE A 55 -23.92 4.77 -10.56
C PHE A 55 -24.38 5.89 -11.50
N ASP A 56 -23.51 6.83 -11.82
CA ASP A 56 -23.81 7.90 -12.80
C ASP A 56 -24.11 7.33 -14.19
N LEU A 57 -23.38 6.27 -14.60
CA LEU A 57 -23.63 5.58 -15.87
C LEU A 57 -24.98 4.87 -15.91
N VAL A 58 -25.36 4.24 -14.81
CA VAL A 58 -26.65 3.53 -14.69
C VAL A 58 -27.80 4.53 -14.60
N ASP A 59 -27.66 5.54 -13.73
CA ASP A 59 -28.67 6.58 -13.54
C ASP A 59 -28.93 7.42 -14.82
N ALA A 60 -28.02 7.36 -15.79
CA ALA A 60 -28.16 8.02 -17.11
C ALA A 60 -28.84 7.12 -18.17
N THR A 61 -29.19 5.87 -17.87
CA THR A 61 -29.98 5.01 -18.78
C THR A 61 -31.46 5.30 -18.68
N ASP A 62 -32.22 4.96 -19.74
CA ASP A 62 -33.67 5.24 -19.79
C ASP A 62 -34.46 4.49 -18.71
N ASP A 63 -33.99 3.28 -18.36
CA ASP A 63 -34.65 2.38 -17.39
C ASP A 63 -34.00 2.36 -16.01
N GLY A 64 -32.85 3.04 -15.84
CA GLY A 64 -32.10 3.04 -14.58
C GLY A 64 -31.42 1.70 -14.25
N GLU A 65 -31.16 0.87 -15.26
CA GLU A 65 -30.65 -0.48 -15.10
C GLU A 65 -29.27 -0.67 -15.76
N VAL A 66 -28.46 -1.62 -15.23
CA VAL A 66 -27.09 -1.86 -15.70
C VAL A 66 -27.05 -2.38 -17.14
N HIS A 67 -28.07 -3.16 -17.57
CA HIS A 67 -28.12 -3.67 -18.93
C HIS A 67 -28.30 -2.58 -20.00
N GLY A 68 -28.84 -1.40 -19.63
CA GLY A 68 -28.93 -0.21 -20.48
C GLY A 68 -27.57 0.49 -20.70
N VAL A 69 -26.58 0.22 -19.87
CA VAL A 69 -25.23 0.80 -20.01
C VAL A 69 -24.44 0.10 -21.12
N LYS A 70 -23.91 0.88 -22.08
CA LYS A 70 -23.04 0.34 -23.13
C LYS A 70 -21.81 -0.33 -22.53
N LYS A 71 -21.43 -1.50 -23.02
CA LYS A 71 -20.30 -2.29 -22.49
C LYS A 71 -18.97 -1.54 -22.55
N GLU A 72 -18.77 -0.67 -23.54
CA GLU A 72 -17.59 0.18 -23.69
C GLU A 72 -17.47 1.18 -22.52
N ALA A 73 -18.56 1.56 -21.90
CA ALA A 73 -18.55 2.47 -20.74
C ALA A 73 -18.10 1.80 -19.43
N TYR A 74 -18.14 0.46 -19.36
CA TYR A 74 -17.65 -0.28 -18.17
C TYR A 74 -16.17 -0.03 -17.91
N TRP A 75 -15.38 0.18 -18.96
CA TRP A 75 -13.97 0.51 -18.84
C TRP A 75 -13.71 1.81 -18.08
N LYS A 76 -14.64 2.77 -18.08
CA LYS A 76 -14.54 3.98 -17.26
C LYS A 76 -14.57 3.65 -15.76
N VAL A 77 -15.34 2.64 -15.35
CA VAL A 77 -15.39 2.15 -13.97
C VAL A 77 -14.09 1.45 -13.59
N VAL A 78 -13.56 0.61 -14.51
CA VAL A 78 -12.28 -0.08 -14.34
C VAL A 78 -11.12 0.90 -14.15
N ASP A 79 -11.08 1.96 -14.96
CA ASP A 79 -10.01 2.96 -14.93
C ASP A 79 -9.97 3.78 -13.62
N GLN A 80 -11.11 3.87 -12.92
CA GLN A 80 -11.19 4.53 -11.62
C GLN A 80 -10.83 3.61 -10.45
N CYS A 81 -10.71 2.30 -10.66
CA CYS A 81 -10.30 1.37 -9.61
C CYS A 81 -8.78 1.28 -9.51
N TYR A 82 -8.26 1.49 -8.32
CA TYR A 82 -6.83 1.41 -7.99
C TYR A 82 -6.49 0.23 -7.06
N LEU A 83 -7.33 -0.80 -7.04
CA LEU A 83 -7.09 -2.08 -6.37
C LEU A 83 -6.69 -1.94 -4.87
N CYS A 84 -7.36 -1.04 -4.14
CA CYS A 84 -7.07 -0.82 -2.72
C CYS A 84 -7.77 -1.80 -1.78
N ASP A 85 -8.61 -2.67 -2.30
CA ASP A 85 -9.37 -3.72 -1.62
C ASP A 85 -10.34 -3.28 -0.49
N LEU A 86 -10.46 -1.98 -0.22
CA LEU A 86 -11.31 -1.50 0.86
C LEU A 86 -12.78 -1.87 0.68
N CYS A 87 -13.30 -1.88 -0.55
CA CYS A 87 -14.67 -2.30 -0.81
C CYS A 87 -14.88 -3.77 -0.44
N TYR A 88 -13.90 -4.63 -0.74
CA TYR A 88 -13.93 -6.05 -0.41
C TYR A 88 -13.85 -6.28 1.10
N MET A 89 -12.78 -5.75 1.74
CA MET A 89 -12.45 -6.07 3.13
C MET A 89 -13.32 -5.35 4.17
N THR A 90 -13.87 -4.18 3.87
CA THR A 90 -14.47 -3.34 4.91
C THR A 90 -15.92 -2.96 4.67
N LYS A 91 -16.47 -3.20 3.47
CA LYS A 91 -17.80 -2.69 3.11
C LYS A 91 -18.74 -3.72 2.50
N CYS A 92 -18.25 -4.65 1.67
CA CYS A 92 -19.11 -5.53 0.90
C CYS A 92 -19.67 -6.66 1.76
N PRO A 93 -21.01 -6.78 1.90
CA PRO A 93 -21.61 -7.89 2.62
C PRO A 93 -21.80 -9.14 1.74
N TYR A 94 -21.40 -9.07 0.47
CA TYR A 94 -21.62 -10.10 -0.54
C TYR A 94 -20.33 -10.80 -1.00
N THR A 95 -19.23 -10.53 -0.29
CA THR A 95 -17.96 -11.23 -0.52
C THR A 95 -18.05 -12.69 -0.05
N PRO A 96 -17.25 -13.61 -0.59
CA PRO A 96 -17.17 -14.97 -0.06
C PRO A 96 -17.00 -14.97 1.47
N PRO A 97 -17.68 -15.87 2.19
CA PRO A 97 -18.44 -17.04 1.74
C PRO A 97 -19.92 -16.78 1.34
N HIS A 98 -20.33 -15.53 1.08
CA HIS A 98 -21.67 -15.24 0.60
C HIS A 98 -21.91 -15.87 -0.80
N ALA A 99 -23.14 -16.39 -1.05
CA ALA A 99 -23.49 -17.09 -2.28
C ALA A 99 -23.29 -16.25 -3.57
N TRP A 100 -23.36 -14.93 -3.48
CA TRP A 100 -23.10 -14.03 -4.62
C TRP A 100 -21.63 -13.91 -4.98
N ASN A 101 -20.72 -14.31 -4.10
CA ASN A 101 -19.30 -14.46 -4.36
C ASN A 101 -18.64 -13.24 -5.03
N LEU A 102 -18.91 -12.02 -4.51
CA LEU A 102 -18.40 -10.79 -5.09
C LEU A 102 -16.94 -10.53 -4.71
N ASP A 103 -16.08 -10.38 -5.72
CA ASP A 103 -14.74 -9.82 -5.57
C ASP A 103 -14.54 -8.68 -6.60
N PHE A 104 -15.05 -7.50 -6.28
CA PHE A 104 -14.95 -6.35 -7.17
C PHE A 104 -13.50 -5.97 -7.51
N PRO A 105 -12.54 -5.90 -6.56
CA PRO A 105 -11.16 -5.56 -6.89
C PRO A 105 -10.51 -6.57 -7.84
N HIS A 106 -10.66 -7.87 -7.63
CA HIS A 106 -10.08 -8.88 -8.51
C HIS A 106 -10.77 -8.94 -9.88
N LEU A 107 -12.05 -8.62 -9.95
CA LEU A 107 -12.72 -8.42 -11.24
C LEU A 107 -12.14 -7.21 -11.99
N MET A 108 -11.87 -6.11 -11.30
CA MET A 108 -11.19 -4.96 -11.92
C MET A 108 -9.75 -5.29 -12.30
N LEU A 109 -9.04 -6.09 -11.51
CA LEU A 109 -7.71 -6.61 -11.86
C LEU A 109 -7.76 -7.46 -13.13
N ARG A 110 -8.73 -8.37 -13.26
CA ARG A 110 -8.99 -9.15 -14.46
C ARG A 110 -9.19 -8.26 -15.69
N ALA A 111 -10.05 -7.25 -15.57
CA ALA A 111 -10.29 -6.28 -16.64
C ALA A 111 -9.03 -5.51 -17.03
N LYS A 112 -8.23 -5.05 -16.05
CA LYS A 112 -6.94 -4.39 -16.29
C LYS A 112 -5.93 -5.32 -16.97
N ALA A 113 -5.90 -6.61 -16.61
CA ALA A 113 -5.04 -7.61 -17.24
C ALA A 113 -5.40 -7.81 -18.72
N ILE A 114 -6.69 -7.81 -19.05
CA ILE A 114 -7.18 -7.85 -20.44
C ILE A 114 -6.70 -6.61 -21.22
N LYS A 115 -6.89 -5.39 -20.67
CA LYS A 115 -6.36 -4.15 -21.28
C LYS A 115 -4.86 -4.20 -21.50
N HIS A 116 -4.11 -4.70 -20.50
CA HIS A 116 -2.65 -4.82 -20.60
C HIS A 116 -2.24 -5.79 -21.71
N GLN A 117 -2.90 -6.94 -21.81
CA GLN A 117 -2.63 -7.95 -22.84
C GLN A 117 -2.94 -7.43 -24.25
N LYS A 118 -4.01 -6.64 -24.41
CA LYS A 118 -4.37 -5.96 -25.66
C LYS A 118 -3.41 -4.83 -26.05
N GLY A 119 -2.46 -4.46 -25.19
CA GLY A 119 -1.54 -3.36 -25.46
C GLY A 119 -2.16 -1.96 -25.24
N GLU A 120 -3.30 -1.86 -24.59
CA GLU A 120 -4.03 -0.61 -24.35
C GLU A 120 -3.43 0.23 -23.20
N VAL A 121 -2.48 -0.35 -22.43
CA VAL A 121 -1.74 0.39 -21.39
C VAL A 121 -0.61 1.19 -22.03
N SER A 122 -0.61 2.50 -21.81
CA SER A 122 0.35 3.41 -22.42
C SER A 122 1.79 3.19 -21.95
N ALA A 123 2.78 3.56 -22.79
CA ALA A 123 4.19 3.52 -22.41
C ALA A 123 4.49 4.42 -21.19
N LYS A 124 3.77 5.54 -21.03
CA LYS A 124 3.87 6.45 -19.87
C LYS A 124 3.49 5.73 -18.57
N GLU A 125 2.40 4.97 -18.57
CA GLU A 125 1.95 4.21 -17.40
C GLU A 125 2.91 3.07 -17.05
N LYS A 126 3.39 2.33 -18.06
CA LYS A 126 4.42 1.29 -17.89
C LYS A 126 5.71 1.88 -17.31
N PHE A 127 6.10 3.07 -17.77
CA PHE A 127 7.25 3.78 -17.22
C PHE A 127 7.01 4.15 -15.74
N LEU A 128 5.91 4.81 -15.40
CA LEU A 128 5.61 5.20 -14.01
C LEU A 128 5.57 4.00 -13.04
N ALA A 129 5.16 2.83 -13.51
CA ALA A 129 5.14 1.59 -12.72
C ALA A 129 6.51 0.88 -12.62
N SER A 130 7.56 1.38 -13.29
CA SER A 130 8.89 0.74 -13.32
C SER A 130 9.80 1.27 -12.22
N THR A 131 9.41 1.04 -10.96
CA THR A 131 10.07 1.59 -9.76
C THR A 131 11.53 1.16 -9.59
N ASP A 132 11.91 -0.05 -9.97
CA ASP A 132 13.30 -0.49 -9.92
C ASP A 132 14.17 0.27 -10.95
N THR A 133 13.64 0.54 -12.14
CA THR A 133 14.35 1.32 -13.17
C THR A 133 14.60 2.74 -12.68
N HIS A 134 13.57 3.42 -12.16
CA HIS A 134 13.74 4.78 -11.62
C HIS A 134 14.64 4.78 -10.40
N GLY A 135 14.47 3.82 -9.51
CA GLY A 135 15.23 3.68 -8.29
C GLY A 135 16.71 3.39 -8.55
N SER A 136 17.05 2.75 -9.68
CA SER A 136 18.45 2.49 -10.05
C SER A 136 19.30 3.75 -10.18
N PHE A 137 18.68 4.92 -10.36
CA PHE A 137 19.35 6.22 -10.41
C PHE A 137 19.61 6.84 -9.01
N ALA A 138 18.97 6.35 -7.96
CA ALA A 138 19.23 6.80 -6.59
C ALA A 138 20.70 6.54 -6.20
N GLY A 139 21.29 7.46 -5.42
CA GLY A 139 22.69 7.38 -5.02
C GLY A 139 23.70 7.81 -6.10
N ILE A 140 23.27 8.21 -7.30
CA ILE A 140 24.12 8.83 -8.32
C ILE A 140 24.00 10.35 -8.16
N PRO A 141 24.99 11.07 -7.60
CA PRO A 141 24.83 12.46 -7.13
C PRO A 141 24.26 13.42 -8.18
N ILE A 142 24.81 13.41 -9.38
CA ILE A 142 24.39 14.31 -10.47
C ILE A 142 22.94 14.02 -10.88
N VAL A 143 22.57 12.75 -10.99
CA VAL A 143 21.21 12.34 -11.38
C VAL A 143 20.21 12.65 -10.28
N VAL A 144 20.54 12.39 -9.03
CA VAL A 144 19.71 12.71 -7.86
C VAL A 144 19.43 14.21 -7.79
N GLN A 145 20.48 15.04 -7.95
CA GLN A 145 20.32 16.49 -7.95
C GLN A 145 19.43 16.97 -9.08
N ALA A 146 19.64 16.46 -10.32
CA ALA A 146 18.85 16.83 -11.48
C ALA A 146 17.38 16.43 -11.33
N VAL A 147 17.08 15.18 -10.96
CA VAL A 147 15.71 14.68 -10.78
C VAL A 147 15.00 15.43 -9.66
N ASN A 148 15.67 15.65 -8.54
CA ASN A 148 15.08 16.37 -7.41
C ASN A 148 14.87 17.88 -7.71
N ALA A 149 15.72 18.49 -8.53
CA ALA A 149 15.53 19.86 -9.01
C ALA A 149 14.35 19.96 -9.99
N ILE A 150 14.20 19.00 -10.91
CA ILE A 150 13.05 18.89 -11.81
C ILE A 150 11.75 18.82 -11.01
N ASN A 151 11.70 18.00 -9.99
CA ASN A 151 10.52 17.84 -9.13
C ASN A 151 10.10 19.15 -8.43
N LYS A 152 11.02 20.11 -8.20
CA LYS A 152 10.77 21.39 -7.52
C LYS A 152 10.48 22.54 -8.50
N THR A 153 10.80 22.40 -9.77
CA THR A 153 10.72 23.48 -10.76
C THR A 153 9.40 23.46 -11.51
N LYS A 154 8.58 24.52 -11.38
CA LYS A 154 7.24 24.60 -12.00
C LYS A 154 7.25 24.37 -13.52
N THR A 155 8.22 24.93 -14.24
CA THR A 155 8.34 24.74 -15.69
C THR A 155 8.66 23.29 -16.04
N ALA A 156 9.60 22.67 -15.33
CA ALA A 156 9.95 21.26 -15.54
C ALA A 156 8.77 20.33 -15.20
N ARG A 157 7.97 20.66 -14.18
CA ARG A 157 6.73 19.92 -13.84
C ARG A 157 5.70 19.97 -14.98
N LYS A 158 5.56 21.11 -15.70
CA LYS A 158 4.71 21.20 -16.91
C LYS A 158 5.23 20.32 -18.05
N VAL A 159 6.55 20.23 -18.21
CA VAL A 159 7.15 19.30 -19.19
C VAL A 159 6.89 17.85 -18.79
N MET A 160 7.00 17.50 -17.50
CA MET A 160 6.64 16.15 -17.00
C MET A 160 5.16 15.82 -17.25
N ASP A 161 4.27 16.80 -17.14
CA ASP A 161 2.85 16.61 -17.46
C ASP A 161 2.66 16.22 -18.94
N SER A 162 3.21 17.00 -19.85
CA SER A 162 3.16 16.67 -21.28
C SER A 162 3.80 15.32 -21.62
N ALA A 163 4.98 15.05 -21.04
CA ALA A 163 5.77 13.87 -21.38
C ALA A 163 5.24 12.59 -20.71
N LEU A 164 4.86 12.65 -19.42
CA LEU A 164 4.53 11.50 -18.60
C LEU A 164 3.10 11.51 -18.06
N GLY A 165 2.34 12.60 -18.25
CA GLY A 165 0.99 12.74 -17.70
C GLY A 165 0.99 12.84 -16.16
N VAL A 166 2.05 13.40 -15.58
CA VAL A 166 2.17 13.64 -14.15
C VAL A 166 1.74 15.04 -13.83
N HIS A 167 0.68 15.19 -13.03
CA HIS A 167 0.10 16.50 -12.71
C HIS A 167 1.14 17.45 -12.09
N PRO A 168 1.21 18.72 -12.55
CA PRO A 168 2.25 19.65 -12.10
C PRO A 168 2.27 19.87 -10.59
N ASP A 169 1.11 19.86 -9.94
CA ASP A 169 0.97 20.08 -8.51
C ASP A 169 1.00 18.77 -7.68
N ALA A 170 1.03 17.59 -8.32
CA ALA A 170 1.10 16.34 -7.57
C ALA A 170 2.45 16.24 -6.85
N TRP A 171 2.43 15.84 -5.58
CA TRP A 171 3.67 15.51 -4.89
C TRP A 171 4.33 14.29 -5.56
N MET A 172 5.65 14.35 -5.70
CA MET A 172 6.45 13.27 -6.26
C MET A 172 7.58 12.90 -5.30
N PRO A 173 7.88 11.61 -5.12
CA PRO A 173 9.00 11.19 -4.29
C PRO A 173 10.33 11.70 -4.85
N THR A 174 11.22 12.10 -3.96
CA THR A 174 12.59 12.45 -4.29
C THR A 174 13.47 11.21 -4.30
N LEU A 175 14.54 11.22 -5.08
CA LEU A 175 15.58 10.21 -5.01
C LEU A 175 16.51 10.48 -3.83
N ALA A 176 16.85 9.44 -3.08
CA ALA A 176 17.80 9.54 -1.98
C ALA A 176 19.23 9.73 -2.49
N ALA A 177 20.00 10.58 -1.81
CA ALA A 177 21.42 10.77 -2.10
C ALA A 177 22.25 9.51 -1.82
N GLN A 178 21.82 8.71 -0.86
CA GLN A 178 22.42 7.41 -0.52
C GLN A 178 21.30 6.37 -0.39
N ARG A 179 21.48 5.22 -1.03
CA ARG A 179 20.50 4.11 -0.91
C ARG A 179 20.59 3.50 0.48
N PHE A 180 19.45 3.01 0.99
CA PHE A 180 19.39 2.37 2.30
C PHE A 180 20.40 1.21 2.44
N ARG A 181 20.57 0.40 1.39
CA ARG A 181 21.45 -0.77 1.42
C ARG A 181 22.94 -0.46 1.23
N TRP A 182 23.31 0.77 0.91
CA TRP A 182 24.69 1.15 0.65
C TRP A 182 25.45 1.67 1.89
N GLY A 183 26.70 1.25 2.04
CA GLY A 183 27.60 1.79 3.05
C GLY A 183 27.24 1.44 4.49
N ARG A 184 26.49 0.34 4.70
CA ARG A 184 26.15 -0.17 6.03
C ARG A 184 26.38 -1.66 6.18
N ALA A 185 26.44 -2.14 7.42
CA ALA A 185 26.42 -3.56 7.72
C ALA A 185 25.07 -4.16 7.29
N MET A 186 25.11 -5.29 6.59
CA MET A 186 23.92 -5.99 6.09
C MET A 186 23.26 -6.87 7.15
N SER A 187 23.81 -6.95 8.35
CA SER A 187 23.27 -7.73 9.45
C SER A 187 23.81 -7.24 10.79
N ASN A 188 23.04 -7.46 11.84
CA ASN A 188 23.48 -7.44 13.22
C ASN A 188 23.00 -8.72 13.89
N THR A 189 23.92 -9.64 14.14
CA THR A 189 23.66 -10.95 14.78
C THR A 189 24.33 -11.06 16.15
N ALA A 190 24.73 -9.93 16.74
CA ALA A 190 25.38 -9.91 18.05
C ALA A 190 24.43 -10.31 19.20
N PHE A 191 23.13 -10.09 19.01
CA PHE A 191 22.12 -10.47 20.00
C PHE A 191 21.64 -11.91 19.82
N PRO A 192 21.26 -12.61 20.89
CA PRO A 192 20.65 -13.93 20.81
C PRO A 192 19.24 -13.84 20.20
N ALA A 193 18.90 -14.80 19.34
CA ALA A 193 17.55 -14.89 18.80
C ALA A 193 16.60 -15.51 19.84
N VAL A 194 15.75 -14.68 20.46
CA VAL A 194 14.76 -15.11 21.46
C VAL A 194 13.39 -15.21 20.79
N ASN A 195 12.94 -16.43 20.51
CA ASN A 195 11.62 -16.67 19.93
C ASN A 195 10.51 -16.34 20.94
N GLY A 196 9.46 -15.65 20.48
CA GLY A 196 8.19 -15.53 21.19
C GLY A 196 7.23 -16.65 20.82
N GLN A 197 6.05 -16.65 21.44
CA GLN A 197 4.96 -17.57 21.06
C GLN A 197 4.37 -17.17 19.69
N ARG A 198 4.43 -15.88 19.34
CA ARG A 198 3.79 -15.26 18.16
C ARG A 198 4.77 -14.85 17.09
N THR A 199 6.04 -14.74 17.40
CA THR A 199 7.05 -14.19 16.49
C THR A 199 8.37 -14.95 16.56
N PRO A 200 9.06 -15.14 15.41
CA PRO A 200 10.47 -15.49 15.40
C PRO A 200 11.33 -14.45 16.14
N GLY A 201 12.43 -14.90 16.73
CA GLY A 201 13.36 -14.06 17.50
C GLY A 201 14.38 -13.29 16.65
N LYS A 202 14.32 -13.39 15.32
CA LYS A 202 15.23 -12.73 14.39
C LYS A 202 14.49 -12.24 13.15
N VAL A 203 14.97 -11.17 12.52
CA VAL A 203 14.28 -10.45 11.45
C VAL A 203 15.09 -10.43 10.17
N ALA A 204 14.47 -10.74 9.04
CA ALA A 204 14.97 -10.41 7.70
C ALA A 204 14.23 -9.18 7.18
N ILE A 205 14.95 -8.07 6.98
CA ILE A 205 14.39 -6.80 6.52
C ILE A 205 14.29 -6.83 4.99
N PHE A 206 13.07 -6.84 4.45
CA PHE A 206 12.82 -6.56 3.05
C PHE A 206 12.72 -5.04 2.88
N SER A 207 13.78 -4.42 2.34
CA SER A 207 13.92 -2.95 2.33
C SER A 207 12.85 -2.25 1.49
N THR A 208 12.36 -2.87 0.45
CA THR A 208 11.49 -2.30 -0.58
C THR A 208 12.18 -1.27 -1.49
N CYS A 209 11.63 -1.06 -2.69
CA CYS A 209 12.16 -0.04 -3.60
C CYS A 209 12.04 1.37 -2.98
N TYR A 210 10.93 1.66 -2.28
CA TYR A 210 10.69 2.98 -1.72
C TYR A 210 11.66 3.34 -0.60
N VAL A 211 11.84 2.48 0.39
CA VAL A 211 12.81 2.70 1.47
C VAL A 211 14.23 2.73 0.94
N ASN A 212 14.57 1.85 0.00
CA ASN A 212 15.93 1.80 -0.53
C ASN A 212 16.30 3.03 -1.37
N TYR A 213 15.35 3.58 -2.14
CA TYR A 213 15.65 4.59 -3.16
C TYR A 213 15.14 6.00 -2.82
N ASN A 214 14.14 6.12 -1.96
CA ASN A 214 13.47 7.41 -1.71
C ASN A 214 13.60 7.87 -0.27
N GLU A 215 13.27 7.03 0.71
CA GLU A 215 13.31 7.38 2.14
C GLU A 215 14.08 6.34 2.99
N PRO A 216 15.42 6.31 2.88
CA PRO A 216 16.28 5.39 3.65
C PRO A 216 16.11 5.52 5.16
N GLY A 217 15.76 6.70 5.66
CA GLY A 217 15.56 6.97 7.07
C GLY A 217 14.51 6.06 7.74
N ILE A 218 13.49 5.60 6.98
CA ILE A 218 12.49 4.65 7.50
C ILE A 218 13.15 3.32 7.86
N GLY A 219 14.03 2.82 6.98
CA GLY A 219 14.77 1.58 7.21
C GLY A 219 15.80 1.74 8.34
N GLU A 220 16.44 2.92 8.44
CA GLU A 220 17.36 3.23 9.54
C GLU A 220 16.67 3.26 10.90
N ASP A 221 15.47 3.82 10.95
CA ASP A 221 14.65 3.84 12.15
C ASP A 221 14.22 2.43 12.55
N LEU A 222 13.85 1.57 11.58
CA LEU A 222 13.56 0.16 11.86
C LEU A 222 14.78 -0.57 12.46
N ILE A 223 15.97 -0.38 11.87
CA ILE A 223 17.22 -0.95 12.39
C ILE A 223 17.47 -0.51 13.84
N LYS A 224 17.37 0.81 14.13
CA LYS A 224 17.56 1.33 15.48
C LYS A 224 16.57 0.76 16.49
N LEU A 225 15.33 0.53 16.07
CA LEU A 225 14.32 -0.10 16.91
C LEU A 225 14.63 -1.58 17.19
N LEU A 226 15.13 -2.32 16.19
CA LEU A 226 15.56 -3.71 16.36
C LEU A 226 16.79 -3.78 17.28
N ASP A 227 17.79 -2.92 17.07
CA ASP A 227 18.98 -2.85 17.93
C ASP A 227 18.62 -2.50 19.37
N HIS A 228 17.77 -1.48 19.60
CA HIS A 228 17.32 -1.11 20.95
C HIS A 228 16.62 -2.26 21.67
N ASN A 229 15.83 -3.04 20.95
CA ASN A 229 15.12 -4.21 21.50
C ASN A 229 15.94 -5.51 21.47
N GLU A 230 17.24 -5.42 21.13
CA GLU A 230 18.15 -6.57 21.09
C GLU A 230 17.65 -7.71 20.18
N ILE A 231 17.05 -7.34 19.07
CA ILE A 231 16.54 -8.27 18.06
C ILE A 231 17.55 -8.38 16.92
N PRO A 232 18.18 -9.56 16.71
CA PRO A 232 19.10 -9.75 15.61
C PRO A 232 18.38 -9.67 14.27
N TYR A 233 19.07 -9.08 13.28
CA TYR A 233 18.48 -8.91 11.95
C TYR A 233 19.49 -9.12 10.82
N VAL A 234 18.97 -9.35 9.64
CA VAL A 234 19.67 -9.28 8.35
C VAL A 234 18.87 -8.39 7.40
N ILE A 235 19.55 -7.67 6.52
CA ILE A 235 18.92 -7.02 5.37
C ILE A 235 18.94 -8.04 4.23
N VAL A 236 17.81 -8.29 3.59
CA VAL A 236 17.71 -9.25 2.48
C VAL A 236 18.73 -8.93 1.41
N ASP A 237 19.58 -9.89 1.05
CA ASP A 237 20.77 -9.69 0.21
C ASP A 237 20.41 -9.37 -1.25
N LYS A 238 19.35 -9.98 -1.79
CA LYS A 238 18.84 -9.73 -3.14
C LYS A 238 17.34 -9.48 -3.06
N GLU A 239 16.91 -8.36 -3.59
CA GLU A 239 15.50 -8.01 -3.68
C GLU A 239 15.22 -7.20 -4.93
N SER A 240 14.03 -7.36 -5.46
CA SER A 240 13.43 -6.57 -6.53
C SER A 240 12.13 -5.96 -6.04
N CYS A 241 11.52 -5.06 -6.82
CA CYS A 241 10.19 -4.55 -6.53
C CYS A 241 9.21 -5.69 -6.23
N CYS A 242 8.36 -5.51 -5.22
CA CYS A 242 7.34 -6.50 -4.83
C CYS A 242 6.30 -6.81 -5.93
N GLY A 243 6.20 -5.94 -6.95
CA GLY A 243 5.27 -6.09 -8.06
C GLY A 243 3.98 -5.30 -7.94
N MET A 244 3.68 -4.63 -6.81
CA MET A 244 2.43 -3.89 -6.63
C MET A 244 2.12 -2.88 -7.76
N PRO A 245 3.06 -2.03 -8.22
CA PRO A 245 2.78 -1.10 -9.32
C PRO A 245 2.46 -1.82 -10.64
N LYS A 246 2.96 -3.03 -10.84
CA LYS A 246 2.66 -3.87 -11.99
C LYS A 246 1.28 -4.52 -11.87
N LEU A 247 0.92 -4.98 -10.67
CA LEU A 247 -0.41 -5.49 -10.36
C LEU A 247 -1.47 -4.42 -10.67
N GLU A 248 -1.26 -3.19 -10.21
CA GLU A 248 -2.17 -2.05 -10.45
C GLU A 248 -2.40 -1.75 -11.95
N LEU A 249 -1.45 -2.08 -12.81
CA LEU A 249 -1.57 -1.99 -14.27
C LEU A 249 -2.22 -3.21 -14.94
N GLY A 250 -2.40 -4.32 -14.21
CA GLY A 250 -2.78 -5.60 -14.79
C GLY A 250 -1.62 -6.34 -15.49
N ASP A 251 -0.36 -5.94 -15.30
CA ASP A 251 0.83 -6.62 -15.82
C ASP A 251 1.19 -7.84 -14.95
N LEU A 252 0.35 -8.86 -14.97
CA LEU A 252 0.50 -10.06 -14.14
C LEU A 252 1.76 -10.86 -14.46
N GLN A 253 2.23 -10.81 -15.71
CA GLN A 253 3.51 -11.44 -16.10
C GLN A 253 4.71 -10.77 -15.41
N SER A 254 4.69 -9.45 -15.26
CA SER A 254 5.74 -8.75 -14.50
C SER A 254 5.62 -9.01 -12.99
N VAL A 255 4.42 -9.21 -12.45
CA VAL A 255 4.23 -9.67 -11.06
C VAL A 255 4.82 -11.06 -10.88
N ALA A 256 4.61 -11.98 -11.84
CA ALA A 256 5.22 -13.30 -11.82
C ALA A 256 6.75 -13.22 -11.81
N ARG A 257 7.35 -12.37 -12.65
CA ARG A 257 8.82 -12.13 -12.63
C ARG A 257 9.30 -11.57 -11.28
N SER A 258 8.55 -10.67 -10.66
CA SER A 258 8.86 -10.16 -9.32
C SER A 258 8.82 -11.28 -8.26
N LYS A 259 7.85 -12.17 -8.37
CA LYS A 259 7.74 -13.39 -7.53
C LYS A 259 8.97 -14.28 -7.72
N GLU A 260 9.36 -14.60 -8.95
CA GLU A 260 10.53 -15.43 -9.23
C GLU A 260 11.84 -14.81 -8.70
N ALA A 261 11.96 -13.48 -8.69
CA ALA A 261 13.14 -12.80 -8.15
C ALA A 261 13.18 -12.80 -6.61
N ASN A 262 12.03 -12.65 -5.94
CA ASN A 262 11.99 -12.42 -4.50
C ASN A 262 11.69 -13.69 -3.69
N ILE A 263 10.74 -14.54 -4.12
CA ILE A 263 10.25 -15.67 -3.30
C ILE A 263 11.35 -16.68 -2.95
N PRO A 264 12.25 -17.10 -3.84
CA PRO A 264 13.29 -18.05 -3.47
C PRO A 264 14.21 -17.54 -2.36
N VAL A 265 14.54 -16.24 -2.40
CA VAL A 265 15.39 -15.60 -1.38
C VAL A 265 14.64 -15.47 -0.05
N LEU A 266 13.41 -15.01 -0.08
CA LEU A 266 12.59 -14.83 1.12
C LEU A 266 12.20 -16.17 1.75
N ALA A 267 11.92 -17.20 0.95
CA ALA A 267 11.62 -18.56 1.43
C ALA A 267 12.80 -19.16 2.20
N ARG A 268 14.04 -18.93 1.76
CA ARG A 268 15.24 -19.34 2.50
C ARG A 268 15.23 -18.72 3.90
N TYR A 269 15.02 -17.41 4.02
CA TYR A 269 14.93 -16.74 5.34
C TYR A 269 13.77 -17.27 6.19
N ALA A 270 12.62 -17.52 5.58
CA ALA A 270 11.48 -18.11 6.29
C ALA A 270 11.81 -19.52 6.83
N GLN A 271 12.45 -20.38 6.01
CA GLN A 271 12.89 -21.71 6.39
C GLN A 271 13.98 -21.68 7.48
N GLU A 272 14.86 -20.69 7.45
CA GLU A 272 15.85 -20.44 8.50
C GLU A 272 15.23 -19.85 9.79
N GLY A 273 13.93 -19.63 9.83
CA GLY A 273 13.20 -19.16 11.02
C GLY A 273 13.29 -17.65 11.26
N TYR A 274 13.45 -16.83 10.23
CA TYR A 274 13.32 -15.37 10.33
C TYR A 274 11.86 -14.93 10.21
N ALA A 275 11.49 -13.87 10.93
CA ALA A 275 10.36 -13.02 10.55
C ALA A 275 10.81 -12.12 9.40
N ILE A 276 10.07 -12.08 8.31
CA ILE A 276 10.34 -11.16 7.21
C ILE A 276 9.55 -9.89 7.47
N VAL A 277 10.22 -8.74 7.59
CA VAL A 277 9.58 -7.46 7.92
C VAL A 277 9.75 -6.46 6.79
N SER A 278 8.66 -5.82 6.39
CA SER A 278 8.65 -4.76 5.38
C SER A 278 7.92 -3.51 5.91
N ALA A 279 8.57 -2.36 5.84
CA ALA A 279 8.03 -1.09 6.32
C ALA A 279 7.06 -0.40 5.33
N VAL A 280 6.68 -1.06 4.24
CA VAL A 280 5.74 -0.53 3.25
C VAL A 280 4.52 -1.45 3.15
N PRO A 281 3.33 -1.02 3.60
CA PRO A 281 2.13 -1.86 3.67
C PRO A 281 1.74 -2.53 2.35
N SER A 282 1.96 -1.85 1.22
CA SER A 282 1.70 -2.41 -0.12
C SER A 282 2.59 -3.62 -0.43
N CYS A 283 3.87 -3.56 -0.04
CA CYS A 283 4.80 -4.69 -0.23
C CYS A 283 4.45 -5.84 0.70
N THR A 284 4.12 -5.54 1.95
CA THR A 284 3.65 -6.56 2.91
C THR A 284 2.40 -7.26 2.39
N LEU A 285 1.42 -6.51 1.85
CA LEU A 285 0.20 -7.07 1.26
C LEU A 285 0.50 -7.98 0.07
N MET A 286 1.42 -7.60 -0.82
CA MET A 286 1.81 -8.43 -1.96
C MET A 286 2.26 -9.83 -1.52
N PHE A 287 3.11 -9.93 -0.50
CA PHE A 287 3.62 -11.22 -0.03
C PHE A 287 2.65 -11.96 0.91
N LYS A 288 1.79 -11.25 1.62
CA LYS A 288 0.77 -11.87 2.48
C LYS A 288 -0.46 -12.35 1.71
N GLN A 289 -0.82 -11.70 0.61
CA GLN A 289 -2.11 -11.94 -0.05
C GLN A 289 -2.01 -12.11 -1.56
N GLU A 290 -1.54 -11.10 -2.32
CA GLU A 290 -1.70 -11.09 -3.77
C GLU A 290 -0.87 -12.17 -4.47
N ILE A 291 0.42 -12.28 -4.16
CA ILE A 291 1.28 -13.33 -4.72
C ILE A 291 0.81 -14.73 -4.30
N PRO A 292 0.44 -15.00 -3.03
CA PRO A 292 -0.16 -16.28 -2.63
C PRO A 292 -1.47 -16.63 -3.35
N LEU A 293 -2.29 -15.65 -3.71
CA LEU A 293 -3.52 -15.88 -4.48
C LEU A 293 -3.24 -16.16 -5.96
N MET A 294 -2.19 -15.56 -6.52
CA MET A 294 -1.73 -15.86 -7.89
C MET A 294 -1.02 -17.22 -7.99
N PHE A 295 -0.40 -17.70 -6.91
CA PHE A 295 0.40 -18.93 -6.87
C PHE A 295 0.06 -19.76 -5.64
N PRO A 296 -1.18 -20.27 -5.52
CA PRO A 296 -1.68 -20.91 -4.31
C PRO A 296 -0.92 -22.20 -3.96
N ASP A 297 -0.46 -22.94 -4.96
CA ASP A 297 0.19 -24.24 -4.81
C ASP A 297 1.72 -24.14 -4.64
N CYS A 298 2.28 -22.93 -4.65
CA CYS A 298 3.72 -22.72 -4.47
C CYS A 298 4.07 -22.75 -2.97
N ALA A 299 4.72 -23.82 -2.52
CA ALA A 299 5.10 -24.03 -1.12
C ALA A 299 5.96 -22.88 -0.56
N ASP A 300 6.93 -22.39 -1.32
CA ASP A 300 7.80 -21.27 -0.92
C ASP A 300 7.00 -19.97 -0.75
N THR A 301 6.03 -19.72 -1.64
CA THR A 301 5.13 -18.57 -1.51
C THR A 301 4.30 -18.65 -0.22
N GLN A 302 3.79 -19.84 0.13
CA GLN A 302 3.06 -20.05 1.37
C GLN A 302 3.96 -19.94 2.62
N ALA A 303 5.23 -20.35 2.53
CA ALA A 303 6.20 -20.17 3.61
C ALA A 303 6.49 -18.67 3.84
N VAL A 304 6.72 -17.91 2.76
CA VAL A 304 6.91 -16.45 2.84
C VAL A 304 5.68 -15.75 3.40
N LYS A 305 4.46 -16.10 2.96
CA LYS A 305 3.20 -15.58 3.51
C LYS A 305 3.14 -15.69 5.03
N LYS A 306 3.50 -16.86 5.57
CA LYS A 306 3.47 -17.14 7.03
C LYS A 306 4.54 -16.36 7.80
N ALA A 307 5.70 -16.11 7.17
CA ALA A 307 6.83 -15.42 7.79
C ALA A 307 6.77 -13.89 7.64
N MET A 308 5.88 -13.35 6.80
CA MET A 308 5.79 -11.92 6.49
C MET A 308 5.01 -11.17 7.57
N PHE A 309 5.59 -10.09 8.06
CA PHE A 309 5.00 -9.19 9.06
C PHE A 309 5.05 -7.73 8.61
N ASP A 310 4.01 -6.98 9.00
CA ASP A 310 4.12 -5.54 9.15
C ASP A 310 5.00 -5.22 10.37
N PRO A 311 5.78 -4.14 10.40
CA PRO A 311 6.66 -3.82 11.53
C PRO A 311 5.91 -3.73 12.87
N PHE A 312 4.74 -3.09 12.89
CA PHE A 312 3.96 -2.94 14.12
C PHE A 312 3.19 -4.21 14.50
N GLU A 313 2.81 -5.03 13.53
CA GLU A 313 2.34 -6.39 13.80
C GLU A 313 3.41 -7.19 14.56
N TYR A 314 4.65 -7.12 14.09
CA TYR A 314 5.79 -7.79 14.73
C TYR A 314 6.05 -7.23 16.14
N PHE A 315 6.23 -5.91 16.29
CA PHE A 315 6.55 -5.31 17.59
C PHE A 315 5.42 -5.49 18.63
N VAL A 316 4.15 -5.32 18.24
CA VAL A 316 3.02 -5.53 19.14
C VAL A 316 2.91 -7.00 19.56
N ALA A 317 3.18 -7.94 18.64
CA ALA A 317 3.21 -9.35 18.99
C ALA A 317 4.36 -9.67 19.96
N ARG A 318 5.56 -9.09 19.76
CA ARG A 318 6.68 -9.16 20.72
C ARG A 318 6.30 -8.61 22.09
N HIS A 319 5.61 -7.46 22.13
CA HIS A 319 5.12 -6.89 23.38
C HIS A 319 4.18 -7.85 24.12
N LYS A 320 3.24 -8.47 23.42
CA LYS A 320 2.29 -9.44 24.00
C LYS A 320 2.98 -10.69 24.55
N ASP A 321 4.16 -11.01 24.07
CA ASP A 321 5.01 -12.10 24.58
C ASP A 321 5.99 -11.63 25.68
N GLY A 322 5.94 -10.35 26.10
CA GLY A 322 6.85 -9.78 27.11
C GLY A 322 8.28 -9.56 26.60
N LEU A 323 8.47 -9.52 25.29
CA LEU A 323 9.77 -9.47 24.61
C LEU A 323 10.05 -8.14 23.90
N LEU A 324 9.33 -7.08 24.24
CA LEU A 324 9.57 -5.72 23.75
C LEU A 324 9.86 -4.79 24.90
N LYS A 325 10.92 -4.01 24.82
CA LYS A 325 11.23 -2.95 25.80
C LYS A 325 10.16 -1.85 25.73
N THR A 326 9.77 -1.31 26.88
CA THR A 326 8.76 -0.25 27.00
C THR A 326 9.32 0.98 27.71
N ASP A 327 10.63 1.16 27.69
CA ASP A 327 11.39 2.24 28.34
C ASP A 327 11.33 3.54 27.55
N PHE A 328 10.12 3.96 27.15
CA PHE A 328 9.91 5.21 26.44
C PHE A 328 10.24 6.43 27.32
N LYS A 329 10.91 7.44 26.74
CA LYS A 329 11.48 8.59 27.45
C LYS A 329 10.97 9.92 26.96
N ALA A 330 10.61 10.02 25.67
CA ALA A 330 10.25 11.29 25.05
C ALA A 330 8.77 11.32 24.67
N ALA A 331 8.07 12.37 25.12
CA ALA A 331 6.70 12.64 24.72
C ALA A 331 6.58 12.92 23.22
N LEU A 332 5.49 12.47 22.64
CA LEU A 332 5.16 12.73 21.23
C LEU A 332 4.18 13.90 21.07
N GLY A 333 3.51 14.33 22.16
CA GLY A 333 2.50 15.38 22.08
C GLY A 333 1.27 14.93 21.27
N LYS A 334 0.80 15.79 20.38
CA LYS A 334 -0.37 15.52 19.53
C LYS A 334 0.04 14.84 18.23
N VAL A 335 -0.43 13.62 18.02
CA VAL A 335 -0.17 12.83 16.81
C VAL A 335 -1.47 12.56 16.07
N SER A 336 -1.58 13.03 14.82
CA SER A 336 -2.62 12.58 13.90
C SER A 336 -2.07 11.45 13.04
N TYR A 337 -2.65 10.26 13.17
CA TYR A 337 -2.23 9.04 12.50
C TYR A 337 -3.27 8.57 11.48
N HIS A 338 -2.84 8.39 10.25
CA HIS A 338 -3.64 7.83 9.15
C HIS A 338 -3.33 6.37 8.94
N ILE A 339 -4.36 5.52 8.98
CA ILE A 339 -4.27 4.09 8.65
C ILE A 339 -4.42 3.92 7.14
N PRO A 340 -3.36 3.51 6.41
CA PRO A 340 -3.41 3.35 4.96
C PRO A 340 -4.26 2.15 4.53
N CYS A 341 -4.78 2.18 3.29
CA CYS A 341 -5.64 1.12 2.75
C CYS A 341 -4.99 -0.27 2.83
N HIS A 342 -3.76 -0.43 2.35
CA HIS A 342 -3.05 -1.71 2.35
C HIS A 342 -2.59 -2.17 3.76
N GLY A 343 -2.61 -1.29 4.77
CA GLY A 343 -2.49 -1.67 6.17
C GLY A 343 -3.79 -2.29 6.70
N ARG A 344 -4.93 -1.67 6.33
CA ARG A 344 -6.27 -2.13 6.77
C ARG A 344 -6.65 -3.48 6.19
N VAL A 345 -6.37 -3.70 4.90
CA VAL A 345 -6.79 -4.93 4.20
C VAL A 345 -5.92 -6.15 4.55
N GLN A 346 -4.78 -5.97 5.21
CA GLN A 346 -4.04 -7.10 5.79
C GLN A 346 -4.79 -7.81 6.91
N ASN A 347 -5.85 -7.21 7.45
CA ASN A 347 -6.69 -7.74 8.52
C ASN A 347 -5.90 -8.13 9.81
N ILE A 348 -4.85 -7.37 10.11
CA ILE A 348 -3.99 -7.56 11.28
C ILE A 348 -4.46 -6.75 12.51
N GLY A 349 -5.50 -5.94 12.36
CA GLY A 349 -5.93 -4.96 13.36
C GLY A 349 -5.11 -3.67 13.29
N LYS A 350 -5.36 -2.72 14.21
CA LYS A 350 -4.76 -1.38 14.22
C LYS A 350 -3.42 -1.38 14.98
N LYS A 351 -2.43 -2.10 14.48
CA LYS A 351 -1.18 -2.38 15.21
C LYS A 351 -0.38 -1.14 15.53
N THR A 352 -0.27 -0.19 14.62
CA THR A 352 0.39 1.08 14.86
C THR A 352 -0.34 1.91 15.91
N GLU A 353 -1.69 1.90 15.92
CA GLU A 353 -2.48 2.55 16.97
C GLU A 353 -2.27 1.85 18.33
N GLU A 354 -2.20 0.50 18.37
CA GLU A 354 -1.87 -0.27 19.57
C GLU A 354 -0.48 0.16 20.11
N MET A 355 0.51 0.36 19.22
CA MET A 355 1.85 0.81 19.61
C MET A 355 1.86 2.23 20.15
N PHE A 356 1.17 3.18 19.54
CA PHE A 356 1.04 4.53 20.09
C PHE A 356 0.33 4.56 21.45
N LYS A 357 -0.70 3.72 21.62
CA LYS A 357 -1.36 3.57 22.93
C LYS A 357 -0.42 2.99 23.99
N LEU A 358 0.44 2.04 23.61
CA LEU A 358 1.46 1.50 24.51
C LEU A 358 2.45 2.59 24.94
N ILE A 359 2.94 3.39 24.01
CA ILE A 359 3.81 4.55 24.31
C ILE A 359 3.10 5.52 25.25
N GLY A 360 1.79 5.76 25.02
CA GLY A 360 0.96 6.65 25.84
C GLY A 360 0.75 6.22 27.29
N GLN A 361 1.13 4.99 27.67
CA GLN A 361 1.13 4.52 29.05
C GLN A 361 2.30 5.06 29.86
N THR A 362 3.37 5.48 29.18
CA THR A 362 4.62 5.93 29.83
C THR A 362 4.89 7.41 29.61
N VAL A 363 4.64 7.92 28.41
CA VAL A 363 4.87 9.33 28.03
C VAL A 363 3.65 9.93 27.34
N GLU A 364 3.54 11.27 27.30
CA GLU A 364 2.38 11.92 26.72
C GLU A 364 2.24 11.67 25.22
N VAL A 365 1.10 11.09 24.82
CA VAL A 365 0.66 10.93 23.42
C VAL A 365 -0.83 11.23 23.32
N LYS A 366 -1.20 12.28 22.61
CA LYS A 366 -2.58 12.60 22.26
C LYS A 366 -2.86 12.15 20.83
N LEU A 367 -3.44 10.97 20.68
CA LEU A 367 -3.61 10.31 19.39
C LEU A 367 -4.97 10.63 18.75
N ASN A 368 -4.95 11.13 17.51
CA ASN A 368 -6.10 11.19 16.61
C ASN A 368 -5.89 10.17 15.48
N THR A 369 -6.73 9.12 15.41
CA THR A 369 -6.62 8.09 14.37
C THR A 369 -7.64 8.34 13.26
N VAL A 370 -7.17 8.40 12.02
CA VAL A 370 -8.00 8.62 10.81
C VAL A 370 -7.98 7.38 9.93
N GLU A 371 -9.16 6.79 9.75
CA GLU A 371 -9.37 5.55 9.01
C GLU A 371 -10.23 5.78 7.77
N ARG A 372 -9.64 6.37 6.72
CA ARG A 372 -10.29 6.66 5.44
C ARG A 372 -9.26 6.70 4.31
N CYS A 373 -9.70 6.54 3.05
CA CYS A 373 -8.81 6.65 1.90
C CYS A 373 -8.23 8.07 1.78
N SER A 374 -6.91 8.17 1.66
CA SER A 374 -6.21 9.45 1.43
C SER A 374 -6.34 9.98 0.00
N GLY A 375 -6.78 9.15 -0.95
CA GLY A 375 -6.85 9.48 -2.37
C GLY A 375 -5.55 9.25 -3.15
N HIS A 376 -4.42 8.96 -2.48
CA HIS A 376 -3.12 8.82 -3.18
C HIS A 376 -3.08 7.67 -4.18
N ALA A 377 -3.33 6.45 -3.72
CA ALA A 377 -3.44 5.22 -4.51
C ALA A 377 -2.34 5.02 -5.58
N GLY A 378 -1.11 4.81 -5.17
CA GLY A 378 0.02 4.51 -6.05
C GLY A 378 0.24 5.56 -7.14
N THR A 379 0.22 5.15 -8.40
CA THR A 379 0.37 6.07 -9.54
C THR A 379 -0.92 6.84 -9.87
N TYR A 380 -2.08 6.46 -9.33
CA TYR A 380 -3.37 7.10 -9.63
C TYR A 380 -3.38 8.57 -9.24
N GLY A 381 -3.03 8.90 -8.01
CA GLY A 381 -3.10 10.26 -7.47
C GLY A 381 -2.10 11.25 -8.08
N VAL A 382 -1.09 10.77 -8.81
CA VAL A 382 -0.11 11.65 -9.46
C VAL A 382 -0.41 11.91 -10.94
N LYS A 383 -1.26 11.09 -11.58
CA LYS A 383 -1.63 11.25 -12.99
C LYS A 383 -2.55 12.48 -13.18
N THR A 384 -2.30 13.26 -14.20
CA THR A 384 -3.09 14.47 -14.54
C THR A 384 -4.58 14.19 -14.67
N ALA A 385 -4.95 13.06 -15.27
CA ALA A 385 -6.35 12.65 -15.44
C ALA A 385 -7.08 12.39 -14.12
N TYR A 386 -6.37 12.00 -13.05
CA TYR A 386 -6.97 11.54 -11.79
C TYR A 386 -6.61 12.39 -10.58
N HIS A 387 -5.59 13.24 -10.66
CA HIS A 387 -5.15 14.07 -9.53
C HIS A 387 -6.28 14.91 -8.90
N PRO A 388 -7.14 15.60 -9.66
CA PRO A 388 -8.27 16.34 -9.06
C PRO A 388 -9.23 15.45 -8.28
N VAL A 389 -9.48 14.24 -8.78
CA VAL A 389 -10.32 13.24 -8.12
C VAL A 389 -9.64 12.72 -6.84
N ALA A 390 -8.34 12.43 -6.92
CA ALA A 390 -7.53 12.02 -5.77
C ALA A 390 -7.59 13.05 -4.63
N MET A 391 -7.43 14.34 -4.95
CA MET A 391 -7.55 15.45 -4.00
C MET A 391 -8.97 15.55 -3.41
N LYS A 392 -10.01 15.35 -4.23
CA LYS A 392 -11.41 15.33 -3.76
C LYS A 392 -11.65 14.18 -2.77
N ILE A 393 -11.19 12.98 -3.08
CA ILE A 393 -11.29 11.80 -2.18
C ILE A 393 -10.53 12.04 -0.88
N GLY A 394 -9.34 12.65 -0.94
CA GLY A 394 -8.48 12.91 0.21
C GLY A 394 -8.97 14.04 1.12
N LYS A 395 -9.77 14.98 0.60
CA LYS A 395 -10.19 16.19 1.34
C LYS A 395 -10.74 15.94 2.75
N PRO A 396 -11.60 14.94 3.01
CA PRO A 396 -12.05 14.64 4.37
C PRO A 396 -10.91 14.15 5.28
N VAL A 397 -9.93 13.43 4.72
CA VAL A 397 -8.74 12.99 5.48
C VAL A 397 -7.87 14.20 5.82
N PHE A 398 -7.60 15.09 4.87
CA PHE A 398 -6.80 16.30 5.11
C PHE A 398 -7.38 17.12 6.27
N LYS A 399 -8.72 17.33 6.26
CA LYS A 399 -9.42 18.02 7.34
C LYS A 399 -9.32 17.29 8.69
N ALA A 400 -9.50 15.96 8.68
CA ALA A 400 -9.44 15.15 9.91
C ALA A 400 -8.03 15.10 10.50
N MET A 401 -7.00 15.03 9.63
CA MET A 401 -5.60 15.01 10.04
C MET A 401 -5.12 16.35 10.59
N ALA A 402 -5.72 17.47 10.15
CA ALA A 402 -5.42 18.82 10.66
C ALA A 402 -6.10 19.15 12.00
N LYS A 403 -7.03 18.28 12.46
CA LYS A 403 -7.78 18.52 13.70
C LYS A 403 -6.84 18.68 14.90
N ASP A 404 -7.16 19.66 15.76
CA ASP A 404 -6.45 19.98 17.00
C ASP A 404 -4.97 20.38 16.80
N GLU A 405 -4.58 20.79 15.59
CA GLU A 405 -3.24 21.27 15.23
C GLU A 405 -2.13 20.32 15.71
N PRO A 406 -2.03 19.10 15.16
CA PRO A 406 -1.12 18.09 15.64
C PRO A 406 0.35 18.54 15.51
N ASP A 407 1.19 18.06 16.42
CA ASP A 407 2.64 18.25 16.35
C ASP A 407 3.24 17.38 15.24
N PHE A 408 2.65 16.18 15.06
CA PHE A 408 3.04 15.26 13.99
C PHE A 408 1.81 14.74 13.25
N ILE A 409 1.91 14.67 11.92
CA ILE A 409 1.07 13.79 11.12
C ILE A 409 1.87 12.54 10.74
N SER A 410 1.22 11.39 10.66
CA SER A 410 1.89 10.11 10.46
C SER A 410 1.03 9.16 9.64
N SER A 411 1.68 8.29 8.85
CA SER A 411 1.03 7.16 8.15
C SER A 411 2.08 6.07 7.90
N ASP A 412 1.71 4.79 8.02
CA ASP A 412 2.59 3.66 7.67
C ASP A 412 2.93 3.64 6.17
N CYS A 413 2.07 4.23 5.33
CA CYS A 413 2.37 4.49 3.93
C CYS A 413 2.95 5.90 3.79
N ALA A 414 4.25 6.02 3.61
CA ALA A 414 4.92 7.31 3.44
C ALA A 414 4.34 8.13 2.27
N LEU A 415 4.02 7.47 1.14
CA LEU A 415 3.38 8.11 -0.02
C LEU A 415 2.03 8.74 0.35
N ALA A 416 1.20 8.03 1.12
CA ALA A 416 -0.07 8.57 1.62
C ALA A 416 0.18 9.73 2.59
N GLY A 417 1.18 9.63 3.46
CA GLY A 417 1.60 10.71 4.37
C GLY A 417 1.93 12.00 3.64
N HIS A 418 2.75 11.91 2.60
CA HIS A 418 3.11 13.07 1.76
C HIS A 418 1.93 13.65 0.99
N HIS A 419 1.06 12.81 0.44
CA HIS A 419 -0.16 13.28 -0.23
C HIS A 419 -1.10 14.00 0.75
N ILE A 420 -1.23 13.50 1.97
CA ILE A 420 -2.00 14.15 3.04
C ILE A 420 -1.37 15.50 3.40
N ALA A 421 -0.04 15.56 3.59
CA ALA A 421 0.67 16.81 3.88
C ALA A 421 0.47 17.85 2.78
N GLN A 422 0.54 17.43 1.51
CA GLN A 422 0.23 18.29 0.36
C GLN A 422 -1.20 18.81 0.42
N GLY A 423 -2.18 17.93 0.64
CA GLY A 423 -3.59 18.31 0.71
C GLY A 423 -3.91 19.26 1.86
N MET A 424 -3.28 19.06 3.02
CA MET A 424 -3.37 19.96 4.16
C MET A 424 -2.80 21.34 3.84
N ALA A 425 -1.64 21.40 3.18
CA ALA A 425 -1.02 22.68 2.78
C ALA A 425 -1.90 23.44 1.78
N GLN A 426 -2.47 22.75 0.78
CA GLN A 426 -3.40 23.35 -0.17
C GLN A 426 -4.72 23.83 0.49
N ALA A 427 -5.12 23.18 1.58
CA ALA A 427 -6.29 23.60 2.36
C ALA A 427 -6.00 24.71 3.38
N GLY A 428 -4.77 25.26 3.41
CA GLY A 428 -4.37 26.32 4.34
C GLY A 428 -4.04 25.84 5.74
N THR A 429 -3.90 24.54 5.97
CA THR A 429 -3.55 23.93 7.27
C THR A 429 -2.30 23.04 7.14
N PRO A 430 -1.12 23.63 6.82
CA PRO A 430 0.08 22.83 6.60
C PRO A 430 0.46 22.05 7.86
N ALA A 431 0.92 20.81 7.67
CA ALA A 431 1.41 19.99 8.77
C ALA A 431 2.68 20.59 9.39
N LYS A 432 2.79 20.60 10.71
CA LYS A 432 4.02 21.03 11.42
C LYS A 432 5.18 20.09 11.10
N ALA A 433 4.93 18.77 11.16
CA ALA A 433 5.89 17.75 10.78
C ALA A 433 5.19 16.49 10.27
N LEU A 434 5.72 15.91 9.20
CA LEU A 434 5.36 14.56 8.72
C LEU A 434 6.46 13.60 9.18
N GLN A 435 6.08 12.54 9.89
CA GLN A 435 6.99 11.51 10.38
C GLN A 435 6.39 10.12 10.15
N HIS A 436 7.21 9.19 9.69
CA HIS A 436 6.79 7.78 9.63
C HIS A 436 6.57 7.24 11.06
N PRO A 437 5.61 6.32 11.33
CA PRO A 437 5.40 5.80 12.67
C PRO A 437 6.65 5.19 13.31
N LEU A 438 7.52 4.50 12.54
CA LEU A 438 8.81 3.99 13.04
C LEU A 438 9.70 5.12 13.59
N SER A 439 9.72 6.29 12.92
CA SER A 439 10.47 7.46 13.39
C SER A 439 9.91 8.01 14.69
N LEU A 440 8.58 8.01 14.85
CA LEU A 440 7.94 8.44 16.10
C LEU A 440 8.22 7.47 17.25
N VAL A 441 8.18 6.15 16.99
CA VAL A 441 8.52 5.15 18.01
C VAL A 441 10.00 5.27 18.42
N ARG A 442 10.90 5.43 17.44
CA ARG A 442 12.32 5.71 17.72
C ARG A 442 12.49 6.94 18.60
N ARG A 443 11.80 8.05 18.25
CA ARG A 443 11.79 9.28 19.06
C ARG A 443 11.27 9.03 20.46
N ALA A 444 10.21 8.25 20.65
CA ALA A 444 9.65 7.92 21.95
C ALA A 444 10.67 7.21 22.86
N TYR A 445 11.51 6.34 22.29
CA TYR A 445 12.62 5.73 23.03
C TYR A 445 13.77 6.73 23.36
N GLY A 446 13.83 7.88 22.70
CA GLY A 446 14.92 8.85 22.87
C GLY A 446 16.18 8.50 22.06
N LEU A 447 16.02 7.79 20.93
CA LEU A 447 17.10 7.32 20.03
C LEU A 447 17.39 8.30 18.90
#